data_76969647949bd33afdb910ec46bebdf4
#
_entry.id   76969647949bd33afdb910ec46bebdf4
#
_cell.length_a   1.000
_cell.length_b   1.000
_cell.length_c   1.000
_cell.angle_alpha   90.00
_cell.angle_beta   90.00
_cell.angle_gamma   90.00
#
_symmetry.space_group_name_H-M   'P 1'
#
loop_
_entity.id
_entity.type
_entity.pdbx_description
1 polymer ?
#
loop_
_entity_poly.entity_id
_entity_poly.type
_entity_poly.pdbx_seq_one_letter_code
_entity_poly.pdbx_strand_id
1 'polypeptide(L)'
;MKVWLIRHGMTRLGEEKRYQGRLDDGLSPEGRAALKQADFRPKRVYVSPALRARETAEFLFPEAEQLLCPELREMDFGSFEGRGWWEMEEDAEYRDWVDGGCRGRCPGGEEKTELTERVNRGFERILEAEIEKAEPGEELVIVAHGGTQMALLEEKGIPQREYYRWQRPCGCGWLLDWEPESKTLHVIREISFLK
;
A
#
# COMPACT_ATOMS: atom_id res chain seq x y z
N MET A 1 -1.64 -15.56 12.07
CA MET A 1 -2.84 -14.72 11.77
C MET A 1 -2.77 -14.29 10.30
N LYS A 2 -3.85 -14.50 9.54
CA LYS A 2 -3.85 -14.09 8.13
C LYS A 2 -3.95 -12.57 7.97
N VAL A 3 -3.17 -12.03 7.03
CA VAL A 3 -3.11 -10.60 6.70
C VAL A 3 -3.34 -10.42 5.20
N TRP A 4 -4.39 -9.68 4.85
CA TRP A 4 -4.68 -9.23 3.49
C TRP A 4 -4.08 -7.84 3.30
N LEU A 5 -3.01 -7.73 2.53
CA LEU A 5 -2.35 -6.47 2.24
C LEU A 5 -2.66 -6.07 0.79
N ILE A 6 -3.56 -5.12 0.62
CA ILE A 6 -4.20 -4.76 -0.66
C ILE A 6 -3.71 -3.40 -1.12
N ARG A 7 -3.30 -3.28 -2.38
CA ARG A 7 -3.08 -1.99 -3.04
C ARG A 7 -4.41 -1.43 -3.53
N HIS A 8 -4.63 -0.13 -3.34
CA HIS A 8 -5.81 0.57 -3.86
C HIS A 8 -6.04 0.31 -5.35
N GLY A 9 -7.28 0.52 -5.81
CA GLY A 9 -7.67 0.44 -7.22
C GLY A 9 -7.01 1.53 -8.08
N MET A 10 -7.20 1.47 -9.40
CA MET A 10 -6.58 2.40 -10.33
C MET A 10 -7.17 3.81 -10.20
N THR A 11 -6.30 4.83 -10.28
CA THR A 11 -6.62 6.26 -10.30
C THR A 11 -6.29 6.84 -11.66
N ARG A 12 -6.79 8.04 -11.97
CA ARG A 12 -6.42 8.74 -13.22
C ARG A 12 -4.91 8.99 -13.30
N LEU A 13 -4.28 9.48 -12.24
CA LEU A 13 -2.83 9.68 -12.23
C LEU A 13 -2.06 8.35 -12.41
N GLY A 14 -2.60 7.26 -11.87
CA GLY A 14 -2.03 5.91 -12.07
C GLY A 14 -2.12 5.43 -13.52
N GLU A 15 -3.25 5.68 -14.21
CA GLU A 15 -3.41 5.41 -15.65
C GLU A 15 -2.42 6.22 -16.48
N GLU A 16 -2.21 7.47 -16.11
CA GLU A 16 -1.24 8.39 -16.72
C GLU A 16 0.21 8.07 -16.27
N LYS A 17 0.46 7.06 -15.44
CA LYS A 17 1.78 6.68 -14.90
C LYS A 17 2.52 7.84 -14.22
N ARG A 18 1.79 8.69 -13.51
CA ARG A 18 2.31 9.82 -12.75
C ARG A 18 2.57 9.45 -11.31
N TYR A 19 3.57 10.07 -10.69
CA TYR A 19 3.84 9.90 -9.26
C TYR A 19 2.67 10.45 -8.43
N GLN A 20 2.17 9.63 -7.51
CA GLN A 20 1.00 9.97 -6.69
C GLN A 20 1.22 9.50 -5.25
N GLY A 21 1.73 10.38 -4.41
CA GLY A 21 1.86 10.17 -2.97
C GLY A 21 0.82 10.98 -2.21
N ARG A 22 1.05 12.29 -2.09
CA ARG A 22 0.19 13.25 -1.38
C ARG A 22 -1.02 13.71 -2.18
N LEU A 23 -0.95 13.70 -3.50
CA LEU A 23 -2.10 14.01 -4.34
C LEU A 23 -3.25 13.05 -4.05
N ASP A 24 -4.42 13.59 -3.75
CA ASP A 24 -5.53 12.82 -3.17
C ASP A 24 -6.69 12.59 -4.16
N ASP A 25 -6.37 12.12 -5.36
CA ASP A 25 -7.37 11.67 -6.32
C ASP A 25 -8.01 10.36 -5.85
N GLY A 26 -9.31 10.21 -6.15
CA GLY A 26 -10.05 8.97 -5.99
C GLY A 26 -9.77 7.96 -7.11
N LEU A 27 -10.55 6.90 -7.12
CA LEU A 27 -10.52 5.91 -8.20
C LEU A 27 -10.98 6.54 -9.51
N SER A 28 -10.33 6.16 -10.63
CA SER A 28 -10.90 6.46 -11.95
C SER A 28 -12.20 5.67 -12.18
N PRO A 29 -13.11 6.14 -13.05
CA PRO A 29 -14.30 5.37 -13.40
C PRO A 29 -13.95 3.96 -13.90
N GLU A 30 -12.93 3.84 -14.73
CA GLU A 30 -12.40 2.58 -15.26
C GLU A 30 -11.78 1.73 -14.14
N GLY A 31 -10.98 2.35 -13.27
CA GLY A 31 -10.38 1.68 -12.12
C GLY A 31 -11.43 1.12 -11.15
N ARG A 32 -12.50 1.88 -10.88
CA ARG A 32 -13.62 1.42 -10.06
C ARG A 32 -14.41 0.29 -10.77
N ALA A 33 -14.66 0.41 -12.06
CA ALA A 33 -15.38 -0.60 -12.84
C ALA A 33 -14.61 -1.92 -12.97
N ALA A 34 -13.27 -1.87 -12.95
CA ALA A 34 -12.40 -3.04 -12.99
C ALA A 34 -12.42 -3.86 -11.69
N LEU A 35 -12.77 -3.24 -10.56
CA LEU A 35 -12.83 -3.96 -9.27
C LEU A 35 -14.03 -4.91 -9.20
N LYS A 36 -13.86 -6.00 -8.46
CA LYS A 36 -14.92 -6.88 -7.98
C LYS A 36 -14.93 -6.89 -6.46
N GLN A 37 -16.10 -7.02 -5.85
CA GLN A 37 -16.22 -7.16 -4.40
C GLN A 37 -15.50 -8.42 -3.91
N ALA A 38 -15.00 -8.35 -2.69
CA ALA A 38 -14.46 -9.51 -2.01
C ALA A 38 -15.57 -10.55 -1.71
N ASP A 39 -15.18 -11.80 -1.66
CA ASP A 39 -16.06 -12.94 -1.35
C ASP A 39 -16.13 -13.23 0.16
N PHE A 40 -15.46 -12.44 0.97
CA PHE A 40 -15.47 -12.50 2.43
C PHE A 40 -15.85 -11.15 3.03
N ARG A 41 -16.24 -11.13 4.30
CA ARG A 41 -16.79 -9.96 4.99
C ARG A 41 -16.03 -9.69 6.29
N PRO A 42 -14.95 -8.89 6.26
CA PRO A 42 -14.27 -8.47 7.49
C PRO A 42 -15.17 -7.49 8.27
N LYS A 43 -15.08 -7.51 9.59
CA LYS A 43 -15.74 -6.51 10.44
C LYS A 43 -15.05 -5.14 10.33
N ARG A 44 -13.72 -5.15 10.20
CA ARG A 44 -12.86 -3.96 10.17
C ARG A 44 -11.85 -4.04 9.03
N VAL A 45 -11.52 -2.89 8.47
CA VAL A 45 -10.45 -2.73 7.46
C VAL A 45 -9.59 -1.54 7.87
N TYR A 46 -8.29 -1.75 8.03
CA TYR A 46 -7.33 -0.67 8.22
C TYR A 46 -6.98 -0.03 6.89
N VAL A 47 -7.09 1.28 6.82
CA VAL A 47 -7.05 1.99 5.53
C VAL A 47 -6.12 3.19 5.61
N SER A 48 -5.29 3.37 4.56
CA SER A 48 -4.64 4.66 4.35
C SER A 48 -5.69 5.77 4.23
N PRO A 49 -5.49 6.95 4.82
CA PRO A 49 -6.47 8.05 4.72
C PRO A 49 -6.64 8.62 3.30
N ALA A 50 -5.80 8.26 2.33
CA ALA A 50 -5.92 8.70 0.95
C ALA A 50 -7.25 8.23 0.32
N LEU A 51 -7.91 9.13 -0.44
CA LEU A 51 -9.25 8.90 -1.00
C LEU A 51 -9.31 7.60 -1.81
N ARG A 52 -8.32 7.35 -2.68
CA ARG A 52 -8.24 6.12 -3.48
C ARG A 52 -8.23 4.82 -2.67
N ALA A 53 -7.59 4.84 -1.49
CA ALA A 53 -7.56 3.68 -0.60
C ALA A 53 -8.91 3.49 0.11
N ARG A 54 -9.52 4.59 0.56
CA ARG A 54 -10.84 4.59 1.22
C ARG A 54 -11.94 4.12 0.27
N GLU A 55 -11.98 4.65 -0.96
CA GLU A 55 -12.95 4.22 -1.99
C GLU A 55 -12.75 2.76 -2.39
N THR A 56 -11.49 2.28 -2.41
CA THR A 56 -11.21 0.86 -2.64
C THR A 56 -11.76 0.01 -1.51
N ALA A 57 -11.50 0.37 -0.26
CA ALA A 57 -12.01 -0.36 0.90
C ALA A 57 -13.54 -0.38 0.95
N GLU A 58 -14.19 0.75 0.69
CA GLU A 58 -15.65 0.87 0.60
C GLU A 58 -16.24 -0.04 -0.49
N PHE A 59 -15.58 -0.09 -1.65
CA PHE A 59 -16.05 -0.94 -2.75
C PHE A 59 -15.87 -2.43 -2.47
N LEU A 60 -14.70 -2.83 -1.95
CA LEU A 60 -14.40 -4.24 -1.68
C LEU A 60 -15.17 -4.79 -0.47
N PHE A 61 -15.37 -3.96 0.54
CA PHE A 61 -15.89 -4.34 1.85
C PHE A 61 -16.94 -3.32 2.33
N PRO A 62 -18.11 -3.20 1.68
CA PRO A 62 -19.07 -2.11 1.93
C PRO A 62 -19.66 -2.10 3.35
N GLU A 63 -19.61 -3.24 4.05
CA GLU A 63 -20.17 -3.36 5.41
C GLU A 63 -19.09 -3.24 6.51
N ALA A 64 -17.81 -3.16 6.13
CA ALA A 64 -16.72 -3.10 7.09
C ALA A 64 -16.51 -1.69 7.66
N GLU A 65 -16.21 -1.62 8.95
CA GLU A 65 -15.72 -0.39 9.57
C GLU A 65 -14.32 -0.05 9.03
N GLN A 66 -14.17 1.17 8.49
CA GLN A 66 -12.86 1.66 8.05
C GLN A 66 -12.12 2.34 9.21
N LEU A 67 -10.97 1.78 9.59
CA LEU A 67 -10.07 2.33 10.60
C LEU A 67 -8.90 3.04 9.90
N LEU A 68 -8.89 4.37 9.93
CA LEU A 68 -7.87 5.16 9.25
C LEU A 68 -6.52 5.07 9.98
N CYS A 69 -5.48 4.73 9.23
CA CYS A 69 -4.10 4.66 9.71
C CYS A 69 -3.21 5.60 8.89
N PRO A 70 -2.86 6.80 9.42
CA PRO A 70 -2.04 7.77 8.71
C PRO A 70 -0.66 7.25 8.30
N GLU A 71 -0.10 6.31 9.04
CA GLU A 71 1.19 5.69 8.76
C GLU A 71 1.18 4.81 7.50
N LEU A 72 0.00 4.41 7.00
CA LEU A 72 -0.14 3.64 5.77
C LEU A 72 -0.18 4.50 4.49
N ARG A 73 0.01 5.82 4.58
CA ARG A 73 0.09 6.69 3.39
C ARG A 73 1.21 6.26 2.46
N GLU A 74 1.02 6.57 1.16
CA GLU A 74 2.07 6.40 0.15
C GLU A 74 3.25 7.33 0.46
N MET A 75 4.38 7.06 -0.16
CA MET A 75 5.56 7.92 -0.13
C MET A 75 5.19 9.34 -0.58
N ASP A 76 5.72 10.32 0.12
CA ASP A 76 5.66 11.71 -0.31
C ASP A 76 6.72 11.93 -1.39
N PHE A 77 6.28 12.04 -2.64
CA PHE A 77 7.20 12.25 -3.77
C PHE A 77 7.63 13.71 -3.95
N GLY A 78 7.19 14.63 -3.08
CA GLY A 78 7.60 16.04 -3.10
C GLY A 78 7.41 16.69 -4.46
N SER A 79 8.49 17.26 -5.04
CA SER A 79 8.45 17.94 -6.35
C SER A 79 8.15 17.02 -7.54
N PHE A 80 8.20 15.70 -7.36
CA PHE A 80 7.86 14.73 -8.41
C PHE A 80 6.36 14.42 -8.47
N GLU A 81 5.55 14.88 -7.49
CA GLU A 81 4.11 14.65 -7.44
C GLU A 81 3.40 15.15 -8.72
N GLY A 82 2.54 14.31 -9.26
CA GLY A 82 1.73 14.60 -10.46
C GLY A 82 2.50 14.60 -11.78
N ARG A 83 3.82 14.41 -11.74
CA ARG A 83 4.67 14.35 -12.94
C ARG A 83 4.88 12.91 -13.38
N GLY A 84 4.95 12.68 -14.69
CA GLY A 84 5.39 11.44 -15.28
C GLY A 84 6.92 11.39 -15.40
N TRP A 85 7.52 10.19 -15.39
CA TRP A 85 8.97 10.03 -15.52
C TRP A 85 9.51 10.70 -16.80
N TRP A 86 8.76 10.68 -17.90
CA TRP A 86 9.13 11.33 -19.18
C TRP A 86 9.17 12.87 -19.13
N GLU A 87 8.48 13.47 -18.15
CA GLU A 87 8.52 14.92 -17.92
C GLU A 87 9.74 15.33 -17.09
N MET A 88 10.48 14.36 -16.56
CA MET A 88 11.59 14.55 -15.64
C MET A 88 12.91 13.95 -16.17
N GLU A 89 12.95 13.47 -17.41
CA GLU A 89 14.16 12.86 -18.00
C GLU A 89 15.39 13.77 -17.96
N GLU A 90 15.20 15.09 -18.09
CA GLU A 90 16.26 16.10 -18.02
C GLU A 90 16.38 16.77 -16.64
N ASP A 91 15.56 16.36 -15.66
CA ASP A 91 15.60 16.88 -14.30
C ASP A 91 16.74 16.19 -13.52
N ALA A 92 17.76 16.96 -13.13
CA ALA A 92 18.95 16.43 -12.48
C ALA A 92 18.62 15.76 -11.14
N GLU A 93 17.72 16.34 -10.33
CA GLU A 93 17.33 15.78 -9.04
C GLU A 93 16.58 14.44 -9.21
N TYR A 94 15.75 14.35 -10.25
CA TYR A 94 15.05 13.11 -10.57
C TYR A 94 16.03 12.02 -11.02
N ARG A 95 16.98 12.35 -11.91
CA ARG A 95 18.01 11.38 -12.36
C ARG A 95 18.85 10.88 -11.21
N ASP A 96 19.34 11.78 -10.36
CA ASP A 96 20.13 11.41 -9.18
C ASP A 96 19.35 10.48 -8.25
N TRP A 97 18.04 10.74 -8.07
CA TRP A 97 17.17 9.90 -7.26
C TRP A 97 16.98 8.50 -7.90
N VAL A 98 16.73 8.42 -9.21
CA VAL A 98 16.58 7.14 -9.94
C VAL A 98 17.90 6.35 -9.95
N ASP A 99 19.03 7.00 -10.24
CA ASP A 99 20.36 6.38 -10.28
C ASP A 99 20.76 5.86 -8.88
N GLY A 100 20.31 6.54 -7.83
CA GLY A 100 20.41 6.07 -6.43
C GLY A 100 19.46 4.92 -6.08
N GLY A 101 18.73 4.35 -7.06
CA GLY A 101 17.77 3.26 -6.87
C GLY A 101 16.50 3.69 -6.15
N CYS A 102 16.11 4.95 -6.28
CA CYS A 102 14.94 5.57 -5.64
C CYS A 102 14.95 5.45 -4.10
N ARG A 103 16.13 5.40 -3.49
CA ARG A 103 16.29 5.25 -2.03
C ARG A 103 16.47 6.58 -1.32
N GLY A 104 17.03 7.56 -2.00
CA GLY A 104 17.26 8.90 -1.47
C GLY A 104 15.96 9.68 -1.28
N ARG A 105 16.11 10.89 -0.74
CA ARG A 105 15.01 11.80 -0.51
C ARG A 105 14.48 12.38 -1.82
N CYS A 106 13.17 12.32 -2.02
CA CYS A 106 12.51 13.13 -3.03
C CYS A 106 12.58 14.61 -2.61
N PRO A 107 12.93 15.53 -3.52
CA PRO A 107 13.02 16.95 -3.18
C PRO A 107 11.70 17.47 -2.59
N GLY A 108 11.73 17.96 -1.34
CA GLY A 108 10.54 18.38 -0.61
C GLY A 108 9.62 17.25 -0.12
N GLY A 109 10.04 16.00 -0.26
CA GLY A 109 9.28 14.81 0.14
C GLY A 109 10.02 13.88 1.11
N GLU A 110 9.65 12.62 1.10
CA GLU A 110 10.23 11.55 1.93
C GLU A 110 11.42 10.86 1.24
N GLU A 111 12.26 10.21 2.03
CA GLU A 111 13.16 9.16 1.56
C GLU A 111 12.61 7.77 1.91
N LYS A 112 13.15 6.74 1.26
CA LYS A 112 12.68 5.36 1.44
C LYS A 112 12.75 4.89 2.90
N THR A 113 13.78 5.25 3.64
CA THR A 113 13.94 4.88 5.06
C THR A 113 12.84 5.45 5.93
N GLU A 114 12.45 6.71 5.74
CA GLU A 114 11.34 7.34 6.48
C GLU A 114 10.00 6.67 6.19
N LEU A 115 9.73 6.35 4.91
CA LEU A 115 8.55 5.57 4.51
C LEU A 115 8.55 4.22 5.22
N THR A 116 9.67 3.48 5.17
CA THR A 116 9.79 2.14 5.75
C THR A 116 9.56 2.16 7.26
N GLU A 117 10.20 3.06 7.99
CA GLU A 117 10.01 3.21 9.44
C GLU A 117 8.57 3.58 9.80
N ARG A 118 7.97 4.50 9.04
CA ARG A 118 6.58 4.94 9.27
C ARG A 118 5.59 3.80 9.06
N VAL A 119 5.73 3.07 7.97
CA VAL A 119 4.86 1.94 7.62
C VAL A 119 4.99 0.82 8.67
N ASN A 120 6.20 0.50 9.10
CA ASN A 120 6.42 -0.53 10.12
C ASN A 120 5.81 -0.14 11.46
N ARG A 121 5.97 1.12 11.93
CA ARG A 121 5.29 1.60 13.13
C ARG A 121 3.76 1.50 13.02
N GLY A 122 3.20 1.85 11.86
CA GLY A 122 1.77 1.73 11.60
C GLY A 122 1.29 0.29 11.67
N PHE A 123 2.03 -0.63 11.06
CA PHE A 123 1.71 -2.05 11.07
C PHE A 123 1.79 -2.64 12.49
N GLU A 124 2.82 -2.34 13.26
CA GLU A 124 2.96 -2.79 14.65
C GLU A 124 1.81 -2.29 15.53
N ARG A 125 1.42 -1.02 15.39
CA ARG A 125 0.25 -0.46 16.11
C ARG A 125 -1.06 -1.14 15.71
N ILE A 126 -1.23 -1.51 14.44
CA ILE A 126 -2.40 -2.28 13.98
C ILE A 126 -2.40 -3.66 14.61
N LEU A 127 -1.26 -4.35 14.63
CA LEU A 127 -1.14 -5.67 15.25
C LEU A 127 -1.48 -5.63 16.74
N GLU A 128 -0.96 -4.67 17.48
CA GLU A 128 -1.26 -4.48 18.91
C GLU A 128 -2.77 -4.30 19.13
N ALA A 129 -3.40 -3.43 18.33
CA ALA A 129 -4.85 -3.19 18.41
C ALA A 129 -5.69 -4.44 18.08
N GLU A 130 -5.23 -5.28 17.14
CA GLU A 130 -5.94 -6.49 16.73
C GLU A 130 -5.72 -7.66 17.69
N ILE A 131 -4.52 -7.82 18.28
CA ILE A 131 -4.27 -8.85 19.31
C ILE A 131 -5.23 -8.71 20.50
N GLU A 132 -5.59 -7.46 20.85
CA GLU A 132 -6.53 -7.20 21.95
C GLU A 132 -8.01 -7.42 21.58
N LYS A 133 -8.37 -7.36 20.30
CA LYS A 133 -9.77 -7.29 19.82
C LYS A 133 -10.19 -8.43 18.92
N ALA A 134 -9.25 -9.13 18.28
CA ALA A 134 -9.56 -10.14 17.29
C ALA A 134 -10.21 -11.37 17.92
N GLU A 135 -11.33 -11.80 17.37
CA GLU A 135 -11.91 -13.10 17.68
C GLU A 135 -11.12 -14.21 16.98
N PRO A 136 -11.12 -15.44 17.53
CA PRO A 136 -10.44 -16.56 16.88
C PRO A 136 -10.90 -16.74 15.43
N GLY A 137 -9.93 -16.67 14.49
CA GLY A 137 -10.20 -16.82 13.06
C GLY A 137 -10.46 -15.51 12.31
N GLU A 138 -10.48 -14.35 12.96
CA GLU A 138 -10.52 -13.06 12.25
C GLU A 138 -9.23 -12.83 11.46
N GLU A 139 -9.40 -12.28 10.25
CA GLU A 139 -8.30 -11.96 9.34
C GLU A 139 -8.08 -10.44 9.34
N LEU A 140 -6.83 -10.02 9.40
CA LEU A 140 -6.45 -8.61 9.31
C LEU A 140 -6.51 -8.14 7.84
N VAL A 141 -7.24 -7.08 7.57
CA VAL A 141 -7.34 -6.50 6.22
C VAL A 141 -6.76 -5.08 6.23
N ILE A 142 -5.83 -4.84 5.31
CA ILE A 142 -5.15 -3.55 5.13
C ILE A 142 -5.29 -3.11 3.68
N VAL A 143 -5.82 -1.90 3.44
CA VAL A 143 -5.86 -1.28 2.11
C VAL A 143 -4.95 -0.06 2.11
N ALA A 144 -3.91 -0.11 1.28
CA ALA A 144 -2.87 0.91 1.23
C ALA A 144 -2.31 1.10 -0.21
N HIS A 145 -1.00 1.25 -0.37
CA HIS A 145 -0.35 1.66 -1.62
C HIS A 145 0.77 0.71 -2.02
N GLY A 146 1.33 0.95 -3.22
CA GLY A 146 2.46 0.18 -3.73
C GLY A 146 3.71 0.32 -2.87
N GLY A 147 4.10 1.55 -2.55
CA GLY A 147 5.25 1.82 -1.68
C GLY A 147 5.06 1.25 -0.28
N THR A 148 3.85 1.34 0.28
CA THR A 148 3.52 0.73 1.59
C THR A 148 3.72 -0.79 1.58
N GLN A 149 3.24 -1.49 0.54
CA GLN A 149 3.45 -2.94 0.40
C GLN A 149 4.93 -3.28 0.30
N MET A 150 5.65 -2.57 -0.58
CA MET A 150 7.07 -2.81 -0.82
C MET A 150 7.90 -2.55 0.45
N ALA A 151 7.65 -1.46 1.16
CA ALA A 151 8.37 -1.10 2.37
C ALA A 151 8.16 -2.12 3.50
N LEU A 152 6.92 -2.54 3.74
CA LEU A 152 6.61 -3.53 4.77
C LEU A 152 7.21 -4.91 4.46
N LEU A 153 7.09 -5.35 3.20
CA LEU A 153 7.47 -6.71 2.81
C LEU A 153 8.96 -6.85 2.52
N GLU A 154 9.70 -5.78 2.20
CA GLU A 154 11.16 -5.83 2.12
C GLU A 154 11.77 -6.18 3.49
N GLU A 155 11.19 -5.69 4.59
CA GLU A 155 11.68 -5.99 5.93
C GLU A 155 11.12 -7.29 6.53
N LYS A 156 9.82 -7.50 6.40
CA LYS A 156 9.12 -8.57 7.13
C LYS A 156 8.72 -9.75 6.25
N GLY A 157 8.80 -9.64 4.92
CA GLY A 157 8.30 -10.65 3.99
C GLY A 157 9.18 -11.89 3.87
N ILE A 158 8.57 -13.06 3.89
CA ILE A 158 9.22 -14.36 3.66
C ILE A 158 8.53 -15.08 2.48
N PRO A 159 9.25 -15.54 1.46
CA PRO A 159 10.72 -15.50 1.30
C PRO A 159 11.24 -14.07 1.10
N GLN A 160 12.45 -13.80 1.54
CA GLN A 160 13.09 -12.50 1.34
C GLN A 160 13.21 -12.15 -0.14
N ARG A 161 12.85 -10.90 -0.48
CA ARG A 161 12.91 -10.36 -1.85
C ARG A 161 13.36 -8.91 -1.81
N GLU A 162 13.96 -8.46 -2.91
CA GLU A 162 14.26 -7.05 -3.11
C GLU A 162 12.98 -6.21 -3.19
N TYR A 163 13.04 -4.95 -2.79
CA TYR A 163 11.96 -3.99 -2.66
C TYR A 163 10.94 -4.04 -3.81
N TYR A 164 11.37 -3.85 -5.06
CA TYR A 164 10.47 -3.81 -6.22
C TYR A 164 9.81 -5.15 -6.57
N ARG A 165 10.33 -6.27 -6.06
CA ARG A 165 9.73 -7.60 -6.26
C ARG A 165 8.42 -7.78 -5.50
N TRP A 166 8.16 -6.90 -4.55
CA TRP A 166 6.92 -6.89 -3.79
C TRP A 166 5.80 -6.07 -4.43
N GLN A 167 6.08 -5.31 -5.48
CA GLN A 167 5.08 -4.49 -6.15
C GLN A 167 3.99 -5.36 -6.79
N ARG A 168 2.72 -4.93 -6.58
CA ARG A 168 1.55 -5.54 -7.24
C ARG A 168 0.76 -4.47 -7.99
N PRO A 169 0.02 -4.84 -9.06
CA PRO A 169 -0.90 -3.94 -9.74
C PRO A 169 -1.94 -3.33 -8.79
N CYS A 170 -2.55 -2.22 -9.19
CA CYS A 170 -3.69 -1.64 -8.49
C CYS A 170 -4.84 -2.66 -8.39
N GLY A 171 -5.52 -2.73 -7.24
CA GLY A 171 -6.56 -3.72 -6.96
C GLY A 171 -6.03 -5.13 -6.65
N CYS A 172 -4.71 -5.30 -6.55
CA CYS A 172 -4.05 -6.56 -6.20
C CYS A 172 -3.25 -6.42 -4.90
N GLY A 173 -2.71 -7.53 -4.42
CA GLY A 173 -1.92 -7.53 -3.20
C GLY A 173 -1.43 -8.92 -2.80
N TRP A 174 -1.31 -9.12 -1.50
CA TRP A 174 -0.78 -10.32 -0.90
C TRP A 174 -1.70 -10.85 0.19
N LEU A 175 -1.92 -12.16 0.22
CA LEU A 175 -2.38 -12.89 1.39
C LEU A 175 -1.15 -13.46 2.08
N LEU A 176 -1.01 -13.12 3.35
CA LEU A 176 0.17 -13.40 4.17
C LEU A 176 -0.25 -14.10 5.46
N ASP A 177 0.66 -14.82 6.09
CA ASP A 177 0.51 -15.31 7.45
C ASP A 177 1.52 -14.62 8.37
N TRP A 178 1.02 -13.94 9.38
CA TRP A 178 1.83 -13.28 10.39
C TRP A 178 2.32 -14.26 11.43
N GLU A 179 3.63 -14.34 11.57
CA GLU A 179 4.31 -15.15 12.60
C GLU A 179 4.84 -14.23 13.72
N PRO A 180 4.24 -14.28 14.93
CA PRO A 180 4.59 -13.33 16.01
C PRO A 180 5.99 -13.52 16.58
N GLU A 181 6.49 -14.76 16.67
CA GLU A 181 7.79 -15.05 17.28
C GLU A 181 8.95 -14.46 16.47
N SER A 182 8.91 -14.63 15.16
CA SER A 182 9.92 -14.11 14.23
C SER A 182 9.61 -12.68 13.75
N LYS A 183 8.41 -12.17 14.02
CA LYS A 183 7.89 -10.91 13.50
C LYS A 183 7.94 -10.81 11.96
N THR A 184 7.57 -11.89 11.27
CA THR A 184 7.63 -12.02 9.81
C THR A 184 6.26 -12.28 9.18
N LEU A 185 6.15 -11.95 7.89
CA LEU A 185 4.97 -12.13 7.06
C LEU A 185 5.26 -13.17 5.98
N HIS A 186 4.74 -14.38 6.15
CA HIS A 186 4.94 -15.48 5.22
C HIS A 186 3.95 -15.41 4.07
N VAL A 187 4.44 -15.40 2.82
CA VAL A 187 3.57 -15.36 1.64
C VAL A 187 2.77 -16.65 1.53
N ILE A 188 1.44 -16.53 1.54
CA ILE A 188 0.53 -17.62 1.19
C ILE A 188 0.29 -17.58 -0.32
N ARG A 189 -0.14 -16.43 -0.87
CA ARG A 189 -0.38 -16.24 -2.30
C ARG A 189 -0.53 -14.78 -2.69
N GLU A 190 -0.43 -14.51 -3.97
CA GLU A 190 -0.90 -13.26 -4.56
C GLU A 190 -2.45 -13.24 -4.57
N ILE A 191 -3.01 -12.04 -4.48
CA ILE A 191 -4.45 -11.81 -4.52
C ILE A 191 -4.79 -10.75 -5.56
N SER A 192 -5.98 -10.88 -6.15
CA SER A 192 -6.52 -9.92 -7.11
C SER A 192 -8.01 -9.72 -6.89
N PHE A 193 -8.41 -8.46 -6.82
CA PHE A 193 -9.81 -8.03 -6.82
C PHE A 193 -10.19 -7.38 -8.16
N LEU A 194 -9.54 -7.78 -9.24
CA LEU A 194 -9.89 -7.38 -10.60
C LEU A 194 -10.81 -8.42 -11.24
N LYS A 195 -11.73 -7.93 -12.11
CA LYS A 195 -12.62 -8.76 -12.93
C LYS A 195 -11.86 -9.46 -14.02
#